data_cc0e4b5d5b30f07381d4764ac718db89
#
_entry.id   cc0e4b5d5b30f07381d4764ac718db89
#
_cell.length_a   1.000
_cell.length_b   1.000
_cell.length_c   1.000
_cell.angle_alpha   90.00
_cell.angle_beta   90.00
_cell.angle_gamma   90.00
#
_symmetry.space_group_name_H-M   'P 1'
#
loop_
_entity.id
_entity.type
_entity.pdbx_description
1 polymer ?
#
loop_
_entity_poly.entity_id
_entity_poly.type
_entity_poly.pdbx_seq_one_letter_code
_entity_poly.pdbx_strand_id
1 'polypeptide(L)'
;MTRPFEGVKILDFTQVLAGPYASYQLALLGADVMKVERREGEDMRRTPLSREWAERGLAPGWQAVNGNKRSLTLDLSKPDAITIVKQLAAHADVVMENFRPGVMDKLGIGYSALSAINPRLIYCAISGFGQTGPARLGAGYDGKIQALSGIMSITGHPETGPTRAGFAVCDVLSGSTAAFGVSSALFQRIHTGKGQMIDVSMLEASLAFLSGQISDYSVAGHRQQLSGNQAVSRKPTANLFKAGDGHLLLAVNNEKQYRALMTALDLVDALEDPRFVDWFARQENEPALRALIEEALSKKDPREWETILEEAGAPCASIWKVEEVIDHPQISARGAIQEIDTPYGRLRFAGSGFQLAHGGGKLDRMAPALSAHTDEVLASLGYDPAAIADLRAREIV
;
A
#
# COMPACT_ATOMS: atom_id res chain seq x y z
N MET A 1 -8.14 22.58 12.09
CA MET A 1 -6.70 22.33 12.33
C MET A 1 -6.04 22.05 11.01
N THR A 2 -4.87 22.63 10.76
CA THR A 2 -4.08 22.47 9.53
C THR A 2 -3.58 21.03 9.42
N ARG A 3 -3.72 20.41 8.26
CA ARG A 3 -3.15 19.08 7.99
C ARG A 3 -1.64 19.17 7.70
N PRO A 4 -0.87 18.07 7.89
CA PRO A 4 0.61 18.12 7.75
C PRO A 4 1.13 18.65 6.42
N PHE A 5 0.44 18.37 5.30
CA PHE A 5 0.85 18.80 3.96
C PHE A 5 -0.09 19.86 3.35
N GLU A 6 -0.88 20.55 4.18
CA GLU A 6 -1.69 21.66 3.70
C GLU A 6 -0.81 22.73 3.08
N GLY A 7 -1.14 23.14 1.84
CA GLY A 7 -0.34 24.06 1.05
C GLY A 7 0.76 23.43 0.21
N VAL A 8 1.08 22.15 0.39
CA VAL A 8 2.00 21.41 -0.48
C VAL A 8 1.32 21.06 -1.80
N LYS A 9 1.93 21.45 -2.93
CA LYS A 9 1.43 21.21 -4.29
C LYS A 9 2.19 20.08 -4.97
N ILE A 10 1.48 19.06 -5.42
CA ILE A 10 2.05 17.85 -6.05
C ILE A 10 1.53 17.72 -7.47
N LEU A 11 2.44 17.62 -8.44
CA LEU A 11 2.13 17.17 -9.80
C LEU A 11 2.34 15.65 -9.87
N ASP A 12 1.26 14.93 -10.08
CA ASP A 12 1.22 13.46 -10.04
C ASP A 12 1.04 12.90 -11.45
N PHE A 13 2.13 12.43 -12.07
CA PHE A 13 2.15 11.72 -13.36
C PHE A 13 2.07 10.21 -13.18
N THR A 14 1.92 9.72 -11.96
CA THR A 14 1.97 8.30 -11.68
C THR A 14 0.74 7.56 -12.20
N GLN A 15 0.90 6.27 -12.49
CA GLN A 15 -0.15 5.40 -13.03
C GLN A 15 -0.21 4.08 -12.25
N VAL A 16 -1.27 3.34 -12.40
CA VAL A 16 -1.55 2.03 -11.83
C VAL A 16 -1.72 2.09 -10.31
N LEU A 17 -0.71 1.71 -9.49
CA LEU A 17 -0.93 1.57 -8.05
C LEU A 17 0.17 2.19 -7.19
N ALA A 18 1.45 1.83 -7.34
CA ALA A 18 2.52 2.25 -6.43
C ALA A 18 2.61 3.78 -6.26
N GLY A 19 2.73 4.51 -7.36
CA GLY A 19 2.79 5.97 -7.34
C GLY A 19 1.47 6.63 -6.92
N PRO A 20 0.32 6.25 -7.51
CA PRO A 20 -0.98 6.77 -7.09
C PRO A 20 -1.28 6.53 -5.60
N TYR A 21 -0.86 5.40 -5.03
CA TYR A 21 -0.98 5.15 -3.59
C TYR A 21 -0.13 6.13 -2.77
N ALA A 22 1.12 6.40 -3.19
CA ALA A 22 1.98 7.37 -2.52
C ALA A 22 1.37 8.78 -2.49
N SER A 23 0.97 9.29 -3.66
CA SER A 23 0.36 10.62 -3.77
C SER A 23 -1.01 10.70 -3.08
N TYR A 24 -1.77 9.60 -3.01
CA TYR A 24 -3.01 9.51 -2.24
C TYR A 24 -2.76 9.64 -0.73
N GLN A 25 -1.74 8.98 -0.18
CA GLN A 25 -1.38 9.14 1.23
C GLN A 25 -1.06 10.60 1.59
N LEU A 26 -0.34 11.31 0.71
CA LEU A 26 -0.06 12.74 0.88
C LEU A 26 -1.32 13.60 0.73
N ALA A 27 -2.24 13.24 -0.19
CA ALA A 27 -3.52 13.92 -0.37
C ALA A 27 -4.46 13.77 0.83
N LEU A 28 -4.51 12.60 1.46
CA LEU A 28 -5.24 12.40 2.73
C LEU A 28 -4.73 13.35 3.82
N LEU A 29 -3.43 13.61 3.85
CA LEU A 29 -2.77 14.49 4.81
C LEU A 29 -2.75 15.96 4.37
N GLY A 30 -3.50 16.33 3.34
CA GLY A 30 -3.79 17.72 2.98
C GLY A 30 -3.02 18.27 1.79
N ALA A 31 -2.15 17.50 1.12
CA ALA A 31 -1.50 17.97 -0.10
C ALA A 31 -2.52 18.22 -1.23
N ASP A 32 -2.31 19.31 -1.98
CA ASP A 32 -3.05 19.57 -3.23
C ASP A 32 -2.41 18.77 -4.37
N VAL A 33 -3.00 17.64 -4.69
CA VAL A 33 -2.48 16.71 -5.69
C VAL A 33 -3.21 16.91 -7.01
N MET A 34 -2.46 17.34 -8.03
CA MET A 34 -2.89 17.44 -9.41
C MET A 34 -2.43 16.21 -10.18
N LYS A 35 -3.35 15.31 -10.48
CA LYS A 35 -3.07 14.15 -11.33
C LYS A 35 -3.11 14.56 -12.80
N VAL A 36 -1.98 14.37 -13.48
CA VAL A 36 -1.83 14.63 -14.91
C VAL A 36 -1.96 13.31 -15.68
N GLU A 37 -2.91 13.25 -16.59
CA GLU A 37 -3.25 12.06 -17.35
C GLU A 37 -3.23 12.32 -18.85
N ARG A 38 -3.09 11.26 -19.65
CA ARG A 38 -3.42 11.32 -21.07
C ARG A 38 -4.90 11.62 -21.26
N ARG A 39 -5.29 12.12 -22.43
CA ARG A 39 -6.67 12.55 -22.72
C ARG A 39 -7.72 11.43 -22.53
N GLU A 40 -7.36 10.19 -22.78
CA GLU A 40 -8.22 9.01 -22.61
C GLU A 40 -8.27 8.52 -21.15
N GLY A 41 -7.45 9.07 -20.28
CA GLY A 41 -7.23 8.60 -18.93
C GLY A 41 -6.34 7.35 -18.88
N GLU A 42 -5.92 6.96 -17.69
CA GLU A 42 -5.16 5.73 -17.49
C GLU A 42 -6.05 4.48 -17.43
N ASP A 43 -5.46 3.31 -17.68
CA ASP A 43 -6.18 2.04 -17.81
C ASP A 43 -6.92 1.63 -16.52
N MET A 44 -6.39 2.02 -15.35
CA MET A 44 -7.02 1.73 -14.05
C MET A 44 -8.40 2.34 -13.89
N ARG A 45 -8.73 3.40 -14.64
CA ARG A 45 -10.08 4.00 -14.66
C ARG A 45 -11.15 3.03 -15.15
N ARG A 46 -10.75 2.02 -15.95
CA ARG A 46 -11.66 1.08 -16.66
C ARG A 46 -11.37 -0.39 -16.37
N THR A 47 -10.74 -0.71 -15.24
CA THR A 47 -10.52 -2.11 -14.85
C THR A 47 -11.87 -2.85 -14.73
N PRO A 48 -11.98 -4.10 -15.24
CA PRO A 48 -13.27 -4.76 -15.48
C PRO A 48 -13.89 -5.42 -14.25
N LEU A 49 -13.54 -5.02 -13.03
CA LEU A 49 -14.13 -5.57 -11.80
C LEU A 49 -15.64 -5.27 -11.72
N SER A 50 -16.05 -4.07 -12.16
CA SER A 50 -17.44 -3.65 -12.26
C SER A 50 -17.64 -2.90 -13.57
N ARG A 51 -18.52 -3.42 -14.44
CA ARG A 51 -18.82 -2.79 -15.74
C ARG A 51 -19.35 -1.37 -15.58
N GLU A 52 -20.30 -1.17 -14.67
CA GLU A 52 -20.91 0.13 -14.38
C GLU A 52 -19.87 1.19 -14.01
N TRP A 53 -18.96 0.86 -13.09
CA TRP A 53 -17.91 1.78 -12.65
C TRP A 53 -16.82 1.99 -13.70
N ALA A 54 -16.49 0.94 -14.48
CA ALA A 54 -15.55 1.03 -15.59
C ALA A 54 -16.04 1.95 -16.71
N GLU A 55 -17.32 1.88 -17.07
CA GLU A 55 -17.95 2.74 -18.09
C GLU A 55 -17.95 4.22 -17.67
N ARG A 56 -18.04 4.50 -16.37
CA ARG A 56 -17.90 5.85 -15.80
C ARG A 56 -16.45 6.35 -15.75
N GLY A 57 -15.45 5.51 -16.00
CA GLY A 57 -14.05 5.84 -15.80
C GLY A 57 -13.66 5.99 -14.32
N LEU A 58 -14.41 5.35 -13.43
CA LEU A 58 -14.31 5.43 -11.97
C LEU A 58 -14.25 4.04 -11.33
N ALA A 59 -13.52 3.10 -11.95
CA ALA A 59 -13.38 1.73 -11.45
C ALA A 59 -12.89 1.69 -9.98
N PRO A 60 -13.31 0.68 -9.17
CA PRO A 60 -12.97 0.60 -7.74
C PRO A 60 -11.49 0.73 -7.43
N GLY A 61 -10.60 0.10 -8.21
CA GLY A 61 -9.15 0.22 -8.03
C GLY A 61 -8.62 1.63 -8.26
N TRP A 62 -9.22 2.38 -9.21
CA TRP A 62 -8.94 3.80 -9.41
C TRP A 62 -9.37 4.64 -8.20
N GLN A 63 -10.59 4.43 -7.72
CA GLN A 63 -11.13 5.13 -6.56
C GLN A 63 -10.26 4.97 -5.31
N ALA A 64 -9.75 3.76 -5.09
CA ALA A 64 -9.00 3.41 -3.89
C ALA A 64 -7.73 4.24 -3.65
N VAL A 65 -7.15 4.84 -4.72
CA VAL A 65 -5.84 5.54 -4.64
C VAL A 65 -5.84 6.92 -5.30
N ASN A 66 -7.02 7.47 -5.62
CA ASN A 66 -7.12 8.78 -6.27
C ASN A 66 -8.11 9.75 -5.59
N GLY A 67 -8.65 9.40 -4.44
CA GLY A 67 -9.43 10.34 -3.62
C GLY A 67 -8.63 11.59 -3.27
N ASN A 68 -9.31 12.71 -3.05
CA ASN A 68 -8.77 14.04 -2.79
C ASN A 68 -7.95 14.68 -3.92
N LYS A 69 -7.67 13.97 -5.03
CA LYS A 69 -6.90 14.53 -6.15
C LYS A 69 -7.76 15.41 -7.05
N ARG A 70 -7.11 16.25 -7.84
CA ARG A 70 -7.68 16.95 -9.01
C ARG A 70 -7.18 16.26 -10.28
N SER A 71 -7.92 16.33 -11.39
CA SER A 71 -7.54 15.68 -12.67
C SER A 71 -7.36 16.74 -13.75
N LEU A 72 -6.19 16.72 -14.38
CA LEU A 72 -5.79 17.48 -15.55
C LEU A 72 -5.43 16.51 -16.67
N THR A 73 -5.97 16.68 -17.86
CA THR A 73 -5.57 15.90 -19.04
C THR A 73 -4.59 16.70 -19.89
N LEU A 74 -3.51 16.03 -20.34
CA LEU A 74 -2.50 16.60 -21.25
C LEU A 74 -1.95 15.53 -22.19
N ASP A 75 -1.86 15.82 -23.47
CA ASP A 75 -1.08 15.03 -24.43
C ASP A 75 0.40 15.44 -24.35
N LEU A 76 1.19 14.72 -23.55
CA LEU A 76 2.61 15.00 -23.34
C LEU A 76 3.48 14.82 -24.59
N SER A 77 2.94 14.33 -25.71
CA SER A 77 3.64 14.31 -27.00
C SER A 77 3.68 15.68 -27.67
N LYS A 78 2.87 16.62 -27.20
CA LYS A 78 2.72 17.96 -27.80
C LYS A 78 3.56 18.99 -27.04
N PRO A 79 4.29 19.90 -27.76
CA PRO A 79 5.11 20.94 -27.13
C PRO A 79 4.34 21.86 -26.17
N ASP A 80 3.08 22.20 -26.49
CA ASP A 80 2.26 23.06 -25.64
C ASP A 80 1.96 22.39 -24.29
N ALA A 81 1.70 21.08 -24.25
CA ALA A 81 1.51 20.32 -23.02
C ALA A 81 2.78 20.34 -22.14
N ILE A 82 3.96 20.21 -22.77
CA ILE A 82 5.25 20.32 -22.06
C ILE A 82 5.44 21.73 -21.48
N THR A 83 5.02 22.76 -22.21
CA THR A 83 5.04 24.15 -21.71
C THR A 83 4.14 24.31 -20.48
N ILE A 84 2.92 23.80 -20.53
CA ILE A 84 1.98 23.81 -19.40
C ILE A 84 2.59 23.08 -18.18
N VAL A 85 3.18 21.88 -18.38
CA VAL A 85 3.85 21.15 -17.30
C VAL A 85 4.96 21.97 -16.66
N LYS A 86 5.81 22.64 -17.45
CA LYS A 86 6.89 23.50 -16.94
C LYS A 86 6.36 24.70 -16.15
N GLN A 87 5.26 25.32 -16.60
CA GLN A 87 4.60 26.39 -15.86
C GLN A 87 4.06 25.89 -14.51
N LEU A 88 3.42 24.73 -14.48
CA LEU A 88 2.96 24.10 -13.23
C LEU A 88 4.12 23.74 -12.30
N ALA A 89 5.20 23.16 -12.83
CA ALA A 89 6.37 22.76 -12.05
C ALA A 89 7.12 23.94 -11.41
N ALA A 90 7.06 25.13 -12.02
CA ALA A 90 7.63 26.35 -11.43
C ALA A 90 7.02 26.69 -10.06
N HIS A 91 5.79 26.25 -9.80
CA HIS A 91 5.03 26.52 -8.57
C HIS A 91 4.70 25.26 -7.77
N ALA A 92 5.14 24.09 -8.21
CA ALA A 92 4.96 22.84 -7.51
C ALA A 92 6.03 22.61 -6.44
N ASP A 93 5.66 21.93 -5.37
CA ASP A 93 6.59 21.46 -4.34
C ASP A 93 7.17 20.10 -4.71
N VAL A 94 6.35 19.24 -5.32
CA VAL A 94 6.70 17.86 -5.65
C VAL A 94 6.22 17.50 -7.05
N VAL A 95 7.05 16.79 -7.79
CA VAL A 95 6.67 16.03 -9.00
C VAL A 95 6.83 14.56 -8.67
N MET A 96 5.81 13.76 -9.00
CA MET A 96 5.84 12.31 -8.83
C MET A 96 5.56 11.61 -10.17
N GLU A 97 6.37 10.61 -10.52
CA GLU A 97 6.19 9.82 -11.74
C GLU A 97 6.58 8.35 -11.52
N ASN A 98 6.03 7.45 -12.33
CA ASN A 98 6.41 6.05 -12.34
C ASN A 98 6.51 5.45 -13.76
N PHE A 99 6.95 6.28 -14.71
CA PHE A 99 7.30 5.82 -16.05
C PHE A 99 8.60 5.00 -16.04
N ARG A 100 8.91 4.39 -17.16
CA ARG A 100 10.23 3.76 -17.33
C ARG A 100 11.32 4.83 -17.28
N PRO A 101 12.48 4.52 -16.67
CA PRO A 101 13.60 5.45 -16.61
C PRO A 101 13.96 6.08 -17.97
N GLY A 102 14.12 7.40 -17.97
CA GLY A 102 14.44 8.20 -19.14
C GLY A 102 13.23 8.65 -19.99
N VAL A 103 12.00 8.25 -19.67
CA VAL A 103 10.80 8.73 -20.41
C VAL A 103 10.59 10.22 -20.16
N MET A 104 10.58 10.65 -18.92
CA MET A 104 10.40 12.06 -18.56
C MET A 104 11.53 12.94 -19.08
N ASP A 105 12.76 12.42 -19.13
CA ASP A 105 13.91 13.14 -19.72
C ASP A 105 13.73 13.34 -21.23
N LYS A 106 13.26 12.30 -21.96
CA LYS A 106 12.95 12.42 -23.40
C LYS A 106 11.83 13.41 -23.69
N LEU A 107 10.88 13.57 -22.77
CA LEU A 107 9.82 14.57 -22.86
C LEU A 107 10.30 16.00 -22.48
N GLY A 108 11.53 16.15 -21.96
CA GLY A 108 12.09 17.42 -21.53
C GLY A 108 11.48 17.96 -20.22
N ILE A 109 10.94 17.05 -19.39
CA ILE A 109 10.34 17.31 -18.08
C ILE A 109 10.87 16.34 -16.99
N GLY A 110 12.05 15.77 -17.20
CA GLY A 110 12.79 15.03 -16.18
C GLY A 110 13.37 15.93 -15.08
N TYR A 111 13.97 15.33 -14.07
CA TYR A 111 14.49 16.04 -12.90
C TYR A 111 15.43 17.20 -13.25
N SER A 112 16.40 16.98 -14.14
CA SER A 112 17.36 18.01 -14.53
C SER A 112 16.69 19.23 -15.15
N ALA A 113 15.68 19.03 -16.00
CA ALA A 113 14.97 20.13 -16.66
C ALA A 113 14.07 20.90 -15.67
N LEU A 114 13.35 20.18 -14.80
CA LEU A 114 12.41 20.84 -13.88
C LEU A 114 13.10 21.45 -12.67
N SER A 115 14.19 20.88 -12.16
CA SER A 115 14.98 21.46 -11.06
C SER A 115 15.74 22.74 -11.49
N ALA A 116 16.06 22.90 -12.77
CA ALA A 116 16.59 24.15 -13.31
C ALA A 116 15.55 25.28 -13.28
N ILE A 117 14.26 24.96 -13.44
CA ILE A 117 13.15 25.92 -13.35
C ILE A 117 12.82 26.22 -11.87
N ASN A 118 12.79 25.16 -11.04
CA ASN A 118 12.45 25.25 -9.63
C ASN A 118 13.49 24.51 -8.77
N PRO A 119 14.54 25.18 -8.28
CA PRO A 119 15.59 24.54 -7.47
C PRO A 119 15.12 24.00 -6.12
N ARG A 120 13.88 24.30 -5.73
CA ARG A 120 13.23 23.78 -4.51
C ARG A 120 12.39 22.54 -4.78
N LEU A 121 12.26 22.13 -6.05
CA LEU A 121 11.43 21.01 -6.47
C LEU A 121 11.95 19.68 -5.92
N ILE A 122 11.08 18.93 -5.29
CA ILE A 122 11.29 17.52 -4.96
C ILE A 122 10.75 16.69 -6.12
N TYR A 123 11.58 15.81 -6.67
CA TYR A 123 11.22 14.95 -7.79
C TYR A 123 11.28 13.49 -7.36
N CYS A 124 10.14 12.80 -7.32
CA CYS A 124 10.06 11.40 -6.91
C CYS A 124 9.80 10.51 -8.13
N ALA A 125 10.78 9.72 -8.51
CA ALA A 125 10.69 8.72 -9.55
C ALA A 125 10.54 7.32 -8.93
N ILE A 126 9.49 6.60 -9.30
CA ILE A 126 9.21 5.24 -8.81
C ILE A 126 9.33 4.27 -10.00
N SER A 127 10.16 3.25 -9.89
CA SER A 127 10.33 2.26 -10.95
C SER A 127 10.59 0.86 -10.40
N GLY A 128 10.55 -0.15 -11.26
CA GLY A 128 10.77 -1.54 -10.82
C GLY A 128 12.13 -1.76 -10.19
N PHE A 129 13.18 -1.10 -10.71
CA PHE A 129 14.60 -1.39 -10.40
C PHE A 129 15.44 -0.13 -10.10
N GLY A 130 14.83 1.03 -9.98
CA GLY A 130 15.54 2.31 -9.83
C GLY A 130 15.99 2.92 -11.15
N GLN A 131 16.54 4.12 -11.07
CA GLN A 131 16.98 4.90 -12.22
C GLN A 131 18.37 4.46 -12.76
N THR A 132 19.09 3.65 -12.00
CA THR A 132 20.46 3.19 -12.30
C THR A 132 20.54 1.66 -12.29
N GLY A 133 21.72 1.13 -12.58
CA GLY A 133 22.00 -0.31 -12.54
C GLY A 133 21.57 -1.09 -13.80
N PRO A 134 21.98 -2.38 -13.88
CA PRO A 134 21.83 -3.17 -15.11
C PRO A 134 20.37 -3.49 -15.46
N ALA A 135 19.47 -3.55 -14.48
CA ALA A 135 18.05 -3.88 -14.67
C ALA A 135 17.13 -2.65 -14.84
N ARG A 136 17.66 -1.43 -14.83
CA ARG A 136 16.87 -0.17 -14.78
C ARG A 136 15.76 -0.06 -15.82
N LEU A 137 15.95 -0.61 -17.02
CA LEU A 137 14.96 -0.56 -18.11
C LEU A 137 13.94 -1.72 -18.05
N GLY A 138 14.10 -2.64 -17.10
CA GLY A 138 13.19 -3.76 -16.92
C GLY A 138 11.79 -3.30 -16.48
N ALA A 139 10.75 -3.97 -16.99
CA ALA A 139 9.40 -3.76 -16.51
C ALA A 139 9.27 -4.29 -15.07
N GLY A 140 8.78 -3.45 -14.16
CA GLY A 140 8.50 -3.79 -12.77
C GLY A 140 7.00 -3.82 -12.54
N TYR A 141 6.42 -5.04 -12.51
CA TYR A 141 5.07 -5.28 -12.04
C TYR A 141 5.12 -5.97 -10.70
N ASP A 142 4.16 -5.72 -9.83
CA ASP A 142 4.06 -6.28 -8.49
C ASP A 142 4.42 -7.77 -8.42
N GLY A 143 3.74 -8.62 -9.19
CA GLY A 143 4.00 -10.07 -9.15
C GLY A 143 5.41 -10.47 -9.58
N LYS A 144 6.03 -9.71 -10.50
CA LYS A 144 7.43 -9.92 -10.88
C LYS A 144 8.38 -9.53 -9.74
N ILE A 145 8.10 -8.43 -9.06
CA ILE A 145 8.91 -7.98 -7.92
C ILE A 145 8.73 -8.90 -6.73
N GLN A 146 7.53 -9.41 -6.44
CA GLN A 146 7.33 -10.44 -5.43
C GLN A 146 8.22 -11.67 -5.66
N ALA A 147 8.35 -12.11 -6.92
CA ALA A 147 9.20 -13.25 -7.27
C ALA A 147 10.70 -12.92 -7.12
N LEU A 148 11.13 -11.73 -7.56
CA LEU A 148 12.54 -11.32 -7.57
C LEU A 148 13.07 -10.88 -6.20
N SER A 149 12.23 -10.31 -5.35
CA SER A 149 12.63 -9.81 -4.03
C SER A 149 12.85 -10.91 -2.98
N GLY A 150 12.41 -12.14 -3.27
CA GLY A 150 12.45 -13.23 -2.31
C GLY A 150 11.16 -13.38 -1.49
N ILE A 151 10.19 -12.48 -1.56
CA ILE A 151 8.91 -12.58 -0.85
C ILE A 151 8.23 -13.93 -1.15
N MET A 152 8.16 -14.32 -2.42
CA MET A 152 7.55 -15.60 -2.80
C MET A 152 8.35 -16.82 -2.33
N SER A 153 9.65 -16.72 -2.13
CA SER A 153 10.48 -17.84 -1.66
C SER A 153 10.19 -18.22 -0.20
N ILE A 154 9.54 -17.33 0.55
CA ILE A 154 9.17 -17.51 1.95
C ILE A 154 7.66 -17.51 2.19
N THR A 155 6.86 -17.28 1.14
CA THR A 155 5.39 -17.24 1.21
C THR A 155 4.81 -18.43 0.46
N GLY A 156 4.05 -19.25 1.16
CA GLY A 156 3.44 -20.48 0.63
C GLY A 156 3.68 -21.70 1.51
N HIS A 157 3.23 -22.85 1.07
CA HIS A 157 3.33 -24.11 1.80
C HIS A 157 4.34 -25.04 1.14
N PRO A 158 5.13 -25.82 1.91
CA PRO A 158 6.08 -26.78 1.35
C PRO A 158 5.44 -27.72 0.31
N GLU A 159 4.19 -28.14 0.55
CA GLU A 159 3.47 -29.11 -0.27
C GLU A 159 2.94 -28.54 -1.59
N THR A 160 2.59 -27.23 -1.60
CA THR A 160 1.97 -26.58 -2.77
C THR A 160 2.91 -25.59 -3.47
N GLY A 161 4.02 -25.25 -2.84
CA GLY A 161 5.03 -24.33 -3.36
C GLY A 161 4.78 -22.84 -3.05
N PRO A 162 5.58 -21.94 -3.69
CA PRO A 162 5.51 -20.50 -3.51
C PRO A 162 4.14 -19.93 -3.90
N THR A 163 3.66 -18.96 -3.13
CA THR A 163 2.39 -18.28 -3.36
C THR A 163 2.60 -16.76 -3.36
N ARG A 164 1.86 -16.05 -4.21
CA ARG A 164 1.81 -14.58 -4.18
C ARG A 164 0.98 -14.12 -2.97
N ALA A 165 1.32 -12.95 -2.41
CA ALA A 165 0.39 -12.24 -1.53
C ALA A 165 -0.92 -11.94 -2.27
N GLY A 166 -2.05 -12.00 -1.58
CA GLY A 166 -3.40 -11.81 -2.14
C GLY A 166 -3.70 -10.36 -2.59
N PHE A 167 -2.74 -9.47 -2.51
CA PHE A 167 -2.82 -8.07 -2.98
C PHE A 167 -1.46 -7.63 -3.54
N ALA A 168 -1.42 -6.46 -4.18
CA ALA A 168 -0.21 -5.92 -4.80
C ALA A 168 0.76 -5.37 -3.74
N VAL A 169 1.37 -6.26 -2.96
CA VAL A 169 2.18 -5.93 -1.78
C VAL A 169 3.39 -5.07 -2.12
N CYS A 170 4.10 -5.38 -3.21
CA CYS A 170 5.29 -4.62 -3.60
C CYS A 170 4.95 -3.20 -4.09
N ASP A 171 3.80 -3.03 -4.76
CA ASP A 171 3.30 -1.70 -5.13
C ASP A 171 3.00 -0.86 -3.87
N VAL A 172 2.28 -1.43 -2.89
CA VAL A 172 1.93 -0.72 -1.65
C VAL A 172 3.17 -0.39 -0.82
N LEU A 173 4.12 -1.33 -0.69
CA LEU A 173 5.41 -1.08 -0.02
C LEU A 173 6.18 0.06 -0.69
N SER A 174 6.26 0.04 -2.03
CA SER A 174 6.95 1.08 -2.80
C SER A 174 6.25 2.43 -2.69
N GLY A 175 4.93 2.45 -2.74
CA GLY A 175 4.15 3.66 -2.54
C GLY A 175 4.31 4.24 -1.13
N SER A 176 4.31 3.40 -0.10
CA SER A 176 4.60 3.83 1.28
C SER A 176 6.01 4.39 1.43
N THR A 177 7.01 3.73 0.83
CA THR A 177 8.40 4.19 0.79
C THR A 177 8.53 5.54 0.07
N ALA A 178 7.83 5.72 -1.06
CA ALA A 178 7.81 6.96 -1.81
C ALA A 178 7.17 8.11 -0.99
N ALA A 179 6.05 7.86 -0.34
CA ALA A 179 5.41 8.85 0.53
C ALA A 179 6.31 9.25 1.71
N PHE A 180 7.00 8.29 2.33
CA PHE A 180 7.99 8.54 3.37
C PHE A 180 9.19 9.32 2.84
N GLY A 181 9.72 8.96 1.65
CA GLY A 181 10.81 9.69 0.99
C GLY A 181 10.45 11.13 0.68
N VAL A 182 9.25 11.38 0.12
CA VAL A 182 8.74 12.73 -0.15
C VAL A 182 8.61 13.53 1.15
N SER A 183 8.03 12.94 2.20
CA SER A 183 7.90 13.59 3.52
C SER A 183 9.26 13.96 4.10
N SER A 184 10.25 13.06 4.00
CA SER A 184 11.63 13.28 4.46
C SER A 184 12.32 14.42 3.68
N ALA A 185 12.14 14.45 2.35
CA ALA A 185 12.73 15.50 1.50
C ALA A 185 12.05 16.86 1.73
N LEU A 186 10.74 16.90 1.97
CA LEU A 186 10.02 18.12 2.36
C LEU A 186 10.55 18.66 3.69
N PHE A 187 10.74 17.78 4.67
CA PHE A 187 11.34 18.18 5.96
C PHE A 187 12.77 18.67 5.81
N GLN A 188 13.63 17.97 5.06
CA GLN A 188 14.99 18.41 4.79
C GLN A 188 15.03 19.77 4.07
N ARG A 189 14.10 20.03 3.14
CA ARG A 189 13.99 21.28 2.41
C ARG A 189 13.73 22.48 3.31
N ILE A 190 13.07 22.30 4.46
CA ILE A 190 12.87 23.38 5.46
C ILE A 190 14.22 23.91 5.93
N HIS A 191 15.22 23.05 6.11
CA HIS A 191 16.54 23.41 6.60
C HIS A 191 17.49 23.83 5.49
N THR A 192 17.41 23.21 4.31
CA THR A 192 18.38 23.43 3.23
C THR A 192 17.93 24.45 2.20
N GLY A 193 16.64 24.73 2.12
CA GLY A 193 16.04 25.55 1.07
C GLY A 193 16.05 24.89 -0.32
N LYS A 194 16.59 23.67 -0.48
CA LYS A 194 16.80 22.99 -1.77
C LYS A 194 15.89 21.78 -1.91
N GLY A 195 15.42 21.53 -3.12
CA GLY A 195 14.79 20.28 -3.52
C GLY A 195 15.82 19.20 -3.84
N GLN A 196 15.34 18.01 -4.19
CA GLN A 196 16.17 16.88 -4.58
C GLN A 196 15.39 15.84 -5.37
N MET A 197 16.11 14.92 -6.00
CA MET A 197 15.54 13.71 -6.58
C MET A 197 15.45 12.59 -5.55
N ILE A 198 14.35 11.87 -5.58
CA ILE A 198 14.10 10.64 -4.83
C ILE A 198 13.93 9.54 -5.85
N ASP A 199 14.79 8.54 -5.83
CA ASP A 199 14.73 7.36 -6.67
C ASP A 199 14.19 6.18 -5.84
N VAL A 200 13.00 5.70 -6.15
CA VAL A 200 12.36 4.58 -5.47
C VAL A 200 12.32 3.38 -6.39
N SER A 201 13.08 2.35 -6.02
CA SER A 201 13.04 1.05 -6.66
C SER A 201 12.04 0.15 -5.93
N MET A 202 11.10 -0.45 -6.66
CA MET A 202 10.16 -1.42 -6.07
C MET A 202 10.91 -2.63 -5.48
N LEU A 203 11.99 -3.07 -6.12
CA LEU A 203 12.82 -4.15 -5.61
C LEU A 203 13.49 -3.77 -4.29
N GLU A 204 14.12 -2.60 -4.21
CA GLU A 204 14.79 -2.13 -2.99
C GLU A 204 13.81 -1.86 -1.86
N ALA A 205 12.65 -1.24 -2.16
CA ALA A 205 11.58 -1.07 -1.19
C ALA A 205 11.14 -2.42 -0.59
N SER A 206 10.95 -3.44 -1.44
CA SER A 206 10.60 -4.79 -0.98
C SER A 206 11.69 -5.40 -0.09
N LEU A 207 12.99 -5.23 -0.45
CA LEU A 207 14.11 -5.71 0.36
C LEU A 207 14.21 -5.00 1.72
N ALA A 208 13.89 -3.72 1.79
CA ALA A 208 13.89 -2.99 3.07
C ALA A 208 12.88 -3.59 4.07
N PHE A 209 11.74 -4.10 3.59
CA PHE A 209 10.76 -4.79 4.43
C PHE A 209 11.14 -6.26 4.76
N LEU A 210 12.12 -6.83 4.05
CA LEU A 210 12.70 -8.14 4.35
C LEU A 210 13.96 -8.06 5.23
N SER A 211 14.17 -6.96 5.94
CA SER A 211 15.38 -6.70 6.74
C SER A 211 15.68 -7.81 7.76
N GLY A 212 14.66 -8.39 8.40
CA GLY A 212 14.81 -9.52 9.32
C GLY A 212 15.38 -10.76 8.62
N GLN A 213 14.79 -11.16 7.50
CA GLN A 213 15.21 -12.32 6.72
C GLN A 213 16.62 -12.16 6.13
N ILE A 214 16.96 -10.94 5.71
CA ILE A 214 18.30 -10.59 5.25
C ILE A 214 19.30 -10.72 6.39
N SER A 215 18.97 -10.23 7.60
CA SER A 215 19.82 -10.36 8.79
C SER A 215 20.00 -11.82 9.20
N ASP A 216 18.94 -12.62 9.20
CA ASP A 216 19.01 -14.05 9.53
C ASP A 216 20.02 -14.79 8.62
N TYR A 217 19.98 -14.47 7.32
CA TYR A 217 20.92 -15.04 6.38
C TYR A 217 22.34 -14.49 6.55
N SER A 218 22.50 -13.17 6.63
CA SER A 218 23.83 -12.54 6.63
C SER A 218 24.60 -12.75 7.93
N VAL A 219 23.89 -12.84 9.06
CA VAL A 219 24.51 -13.01 10.39
C VAL A 219 24.64 -14.48 10.77
N ALA A 220 23.61 -15.29 10.52
CA ALA A 220 23.56 -16.69 10.99
C ALA A 220 23.62 -17.72 9.86
N GLY A 221 23.72 -17.31 8.60
CA GLY A 221 23.66 -18.23 7.45
C GLY A 221 22.31 -18.94 7.28
N HIS A 222 21.27 -18.49 8.02
CA HIS A 222 19.97 -19.13 8.01
C HIS A 222 19.25 -18.87 6.68
N ARG A 223 18.96 -19.96 5.95
CA ARG A 223 18.20 -19.92 4.70
C ARG A 223 16.73 -20.12 5.00
N GLN A 224 15.94 -19.10 4.76
CA GLN A 224 14.49 -19.17 4.89
C GLN A 224 13.89 -20.18 3.90
N GLN A 225 12.81 -20.84 4.32
CA GLN A 225 12.06 -21.79 3.52
C GLN A 225 10.58 -21.49 3.63
N LEU A 226 9.77 -22.13 2.77
CA LEU A 226 8.33 -22.08 2.90
C LEU A 226 7.91 -22.75 4.22
N SER A 227 7.13 -22.06 5.02
CA SER A 227 6.68 -22.53 6.35
C SER A 227 5.15 -22.52 6.49
N GLY A 228 4.44 -22.25 5.41
CA GLY A 228 2.97 -22.14 5.43
C GLY A 228 2.52 -21.05 6.39
N ASN A 229 1.66 -21.44 7.32
CA ASN A 229 1.09 -20.53 8.33
C ASN A 229 1.88 -20.51 9.66
N GLN A 230 3.01 -21.23 9.74
CA GLN A 230 3.83 -21.22 10.95
C GLN A 230 4.45 -19.82 11.14
N ALA A 231 4.37 -19.31 12.37
CA ALA A 231 5.00 -18.04 12.71
C ALA A 231 6.53 -18.10 12.65
N VAL A 232 7.18 -16.95 12.49
CA VAL A 232 8.65 -16.82 12.51
C VAL A 232 9.26 -17.36 13.81
N SER A 233 8.52 -17.30 14.92
CA SER A 233 8.93 -17.89 16.22
C SER A 233 9.07 -19.40 16.18
N ARG A 234 8.55 -20.08 15.17
CA ARG A 234 8.51 -21.54 15.02
C ARG A 234 7.88 -22.31 16.20
N LYS A 235 7.08 -21.63 17.01
CA LYS A 235 6.33 -22.27 18.09
C LYS A 235 5.19 -23.10 17.48
N PRO A 236 4.98 -24.36 17.90
CA PRO A 236 3.91 -25.22 17.37
C PRO A 236 2.52 -24.60 17.54
N THR A 237 2.30 -23.82 18.60
CA THR A 237 1.06 -23.15 18.91
C THR A 237 0.93 -21.74 18.30
N ALA A 238 1.87 -21.33 17.45
CA ALA A 238 1.78 -20.10 16.66
C ALA A 238 1.59 -20.48 15.17
N ASN A 239 0.40 -20.95 14.83
CA ASN A 239 0.07 -21.52 13.53
C ASN A 239 -1.45 -21.48 13.29
N LEU A 240 -1.88 -21.88 12.10
CA LEU A 240 -3.27 -22.05 11.74
C LEU A 240 -3.77 -23.46 12.12
N PHE A 241 -4.93 -23.54 12.77
CA PHE A 241 -5.58 -24.76 13.23
C PHE A 241 -6.98 -24.88 12.65
N LYS A 242 -7.47 -26.11 12.46
CA LYS A 242 -8.88 -26.33 12.18
C LYS A 242 -9.71 -26.08 13.44
N ALA A 243 -10.85 -25.41 13.28
CA ALA A 243 -11.79 -25.12 14.36
C ALA A 243 -13.21 -25.16 13.79
N GLY A 244 -14.08 -25.99 14.34
CA GLY A 244 -15.42 -26.17 13.80
C GLY A 244 -15.40 -26.48 12.29
N ASP A 245 -16.12 -25.68 11.53
CA ASP A 245 -16.17 -25.74 10.06
C ASP A 245 -15.16 -24.81 9.36
N GLY A 246 -14.31 -24.11 10.12
CA GLY A 246 -13.34 -23.13 9.62
C GLY A 246 -11.93 -23.28 10.19
N HIS A 247 -11.27 -22.15 10.39
CA HIS A 247 -9.90 -22.10 10.87
C HIS A 247 -9.71 -20.98 11.91
N LEU A 248 -8.81 -21.24 12.86
CA LEU A 248 -8.37 -20.28 13.87
C LEU A 248 -6.85 -20.14 13.82
N LEU A 249 -6.35 -18.93 13.70
CA LEU A 249 -4.93 -18.64 13.86
C LEU A 249 -4.63 -18.47 15.35
N LEU A 250 -3.78 -19.32 15.90
CA LEU A 250 -3.25 -19.13 17.25
C LEU A 250 -1.91 -18.40 17.17
N ALA A 251 -1.71 -17.42 18.08
CA ALA A 251 -0.47 -16.65 18.20
C ALA A 251 0.19 -16.85 19.58
N VAL A 252 0.13 -18.07 20.10
CA VAL A 252 0.60 -18.44 21.43
C VAL A 252 2.11 -18.69 21.41
N ASN A 253 2.89 -17.78 22.05
CA ASN A 253 4.32 -17.73 21.92
C ASN A 253 5.10 -17.86 23.24
N ASN A 254 4.45 -17.94 24.40
CA ASN A 254 5.09 -18.07 25.71
C ASN A 254 4.31 -18.99 26.65
N GLU A 255 4.94 -19.41 27.77
CA GLU A 255 4.35 -20.38 28.71
C GLU A 255 3.04 -19.90 29.34
N LYS A 256 2.93 -18.62 29.65
CA LYS A 256 1.69 -18.06 30.22
C LYS A 256 0.54 -18.23 29.23
N GLN A 257 0.75 -17.88 27.97
CA GLN A 257 -0.26 -18.03 26.91
C GLN A 257 -0.55 -19.50 26.61
N TYR A 258 0.45 -20.38 26.65
CA TYR A 258 0.27 -21.80 26.46
C TYR A 258 -0.62 -22.41 27.55
N ARG A 259 -0.35 -22.09 28.83
CA ARG A 259 -1.21 -22.53 29.93
C ARG A 259 -2.64 -21.98 29.82
N ALA A 260 -2.79 -20.74 29.43
CA ALA A 260 -4.09 -20.13 29.16
C ALA A 260 -4.86 -20.87 28.06
N LEU A 261 -4.17 -21.18 26.94
CA LEU A 261 -4.74 -21.96 25.84
C LEU A 261 -5.20 -23.33 26.31
N MET A 262 -4.31 -24.11 26.95
CA MET A 262 -4.64 -25.49 27.37
C MET A 262 -5.76 -25.50 28.41
N THR A 263 -5.81 -24.52 29.31
CA THR A 263 -6.90 -24.39 30.28
C THR A 263 -8.23 -24.05 29.62
N ALA A 264 -8.25 -23.10 28.70
CA ALA A 264 -9.48 -22.70 28.00
C ALA A 264 -10.03 -23.78 27.07
N LEU A 265 -9.15 -24.65 26.55
CA LEU A 265 -9.53 -25.81 25.73
C LEU A 265 -9.93 -27.03 26.57
N ASP A 266 -9.90 -26.97 27.91
CA ASP A 266 -10.10 -28.08 28.83
C ASP A 266 -9.10 -29.24 28.62
N LEU A 267 -7.82 -28.87 28.38
CA LEU A 267 -6.70 -29.77 28.10
C LEU A 267 -5.62 -29.67 29.22
N VAL A 268 -6.05 -29.51 30.46
CA VAL A 268 -5.13 -29.26 31.62
C VAL A 268 -4.16 -30.41 31.81
N ASP A 269 -4.57 -31.63 31.59
CA ASP A 269 -3.71 -32.82 31.72
C ASP A 269 -2.53 -32.80 30.76
N ALA A 270 -2.63 -32.14 29.63
CA ALA A 270 -1.56 -31.98 28.67
C ALA A 270 -0.42 -31.08 29.17
N LEU A 271 -0.65 -30.29 30.22
CA LEU A 271 0.40 -29.47 30.83
C LEU A 271 1.45 -30.30 31.58
N GLU A 272 1.06 -31.48 32.05
CA GLU A 272 1.93 -32.42 32.75
C GLU A 272 2.40 -33.58 31.85
N ASP A 273 1.95 -33.63 30.60
CA ASP A 273 2.37 -34.67 29.64
C ASP A 273 3.83 -34.45 29.24
N PRO A 274 4.72 -35.45 29.41
CA PRO A 274 6.13 -35.34 29.05
C PRO A 274 6.39 -34.89 27.61
N ARG A 275 5.45 -35.14 26.69
CA ARG A 275 5.54 -34.72 25.28
C ARG A 275 5.39 -33.22 25.09
N PHE A 276 4.83 -32.49 26.10
CA PHE A 276 4.45 -31.10 25.98
C PHE A 276 4.96 -30.19 27.11
N VAL A 277 5.87 -30.68 27.96
CA VAL A 277 6.36 -29.96 29.15
C VAL A 277 7.14 -28.68 28.83
N ASP A 278 7.82 -28.63 27.69
CA ASP A 278 8.59 -27.47 27.26
C ASP A 278 8.50 -27.28 25.74
N TRP A 279 9.11 -26.19 25.22
CA TRP A 279 9.02 -25.85 23.80
C TRP A 279 9.76 -26.83 22.89
N PHE A 280 10.79 -27.52 23.34
CA PHE A 280 11.52 -28.52 22.56
C PHE A 280 10.66 -29.78 22.44
N ALA A 281 10.12 -30.28 23.56
CA ALA A 281 9.24 -31.42 23.58
C ALA A 281 7.97 -31.19 22.72
N ARG A 282 7.36 -29.98 22.80
CA ARG A 282 6.22 -29.59 21.96
C ARG A 282 6.57 -29.60 20.48
N GLN A 283 7.75 -29.13 20.11
CA GLN A 283 8.19 -29.09 18.71
C GLN A 283 8.45 -30.50 18.16
N GLU A 284 9.09 -31.36 18.95
CA GLU A 284 9.32 -32.77 18.59
C GLU A 284 8.01 -33.54 18.44
N ASN A 285 6.99 -33.17 19.22
CA ASN A 285 5.67 -33.82 19.23
C ASN A 285 4.58 -32.93 18.58
N GLU A 286 4.95 -32.01 17.67
CA GLU A 286 4.02 -31.07 17.04
C GLU A 286 2.77 -31.75 16.45
N PRO A 287 2.86 -32.87 15.71
CA PRO A 287 1.65 -33.51 15.14
C PRO A 287 0.66 -33.98 16.23
N ALA A 288 1.17 -34.51 17.36
CA ALA A 288 0.34 -34.95 18.47
C ALA A 288 -0.32 -33.78 19.20
N LEU A 289 0.43 -32.69 19.43
CA LEU A 289 -0.09 -31.47 20.04
C LEU A 289 -1.13 -30.82 19.14
N ARG A 290 -0.89 -30.75 17.84
CA ARG A 290 -1.83 -30.24 16.85
C ARG A 290 -3.15 -31.02 16.84
N ALA A 291 -3.09 -32.33 16.80
CA ALA A 291 -4.27 -33.19 16.82
C ALA A 291 -5.13 -32.97 18.07
N LEU A 292 -4.47 -32.86 19.24
CA LEU A 292 -5.13 -32.62 20.51
C LEU A 292 -5.85 -31.25 20.53
N ILE A 293 -5.18 -30.21 20.06
CA ILE A 293 -5.74 -28.86 19.97
C ILE A 293 -6.90 -28.82 18.97
N GLU A 294 -6.73 -29.38 17.77
CA GLU A 294 -7.78 -29.38 16.73
C GLU A 294 -9.01 -30.19 17.15
N GLU A 295 -8.83 -31.29 17.90
CA GLU A 295 -9.95 -32.04 18.49
C GLU A 295 -10.75 -31.16 19.47
N ALA A 296 -10.07 -30.41 20.34
CA ALA A 296 -10.75 -29.50 21.26
C ALA A 296 -11.44 -28.35 20.49
N LEU A 297 -10.75 -27.73 19.51
CA LEU A 297 -11.27 -26.64 18.70
C LEU A 297 -12.45 -27.06 17.79
N SER A 298 -12.59 -28.36 17.47
CA SER A 298 -13.71 -28.85 16.65
C SER A 298 -15.09 -28.68 17.31
N LYS A 299 -15.13 -28.45 18.64
CA LYS A 299 -16.36 -28.39 19.44
C LYS A 299 -17.16 -27.10 19.26
N LYS A 300 -16.57 -26.04 18.70
CA LYS A 300 -17.17 -24.71 18.55
C LYS A 300 -16.72 -24.03 17.25
N ASP A 301 -17.49 -22.99 16.86
CA ASP A 301 -17.15 -22.11 15.73
C ASP A 301 -15.88 -21.29 16.01
N PRO A 302 -15.07 -20.97 14.98
CA PRO A 302 -13.86 -20.16 15.14
C PRO A 302 -14.08 -18.79 15.83
N ARG A 303 -15.21 -18.12 15.59
CA ARG A 303 -15.54 -16.84 16.22
C ARG A 303 -15.86 -17.01 17.72
N GLU A 304 -16.52 -18.07 18.06
CA GLU A 304 -16.81 -18.41 19.45
C GLU A 304 -15.50 -18.71 20.21
N TRP A 305 -14.59 -19.48 19.58
CA TRP A 305 -13.28 -19.74 20.15
C TRP A 305 -12.43 -18.48 20.25
N GLU A 306 -12.46 -17.57 19.28
CA GLU A 306 -11.76 -16.29 19.32
C GLU A 306 -12.13 -15.51 20.59
N THR A 307 -13.42 -15.41 20.90
CA THR A 307 -13.88 -14.73 22.10
C THR A 307 -13.38 -15.41 23.39
N ILE A 308 -13.55 -16.73 23.49
CA ILE A 308 -13.18 -17.50 24.69
C ILE A 308 -11.68 -17.43 24.96
N LEU A 309 -10.86 -17.61 23.91
CA LEU A 309 -9.41 -17.68 24.05
C LEU A 309 -8.78 -16.30 24.29
N GLU A 310 -9.29 -15.24 23.66
CA GLU A 310 -8.86 -13.86 23.94
C GLU A 310 -9.15 -13.46 25.39
N GLU A 311 -10.34 -13.77 25.91
CA GLU A 311 -10.71 -13.53 27.30
C GLU A 311 -9.82 -14.32 28.28
N ALA A 312 -9.41 -15.52 27.91
CA ALA A 312 -8.49 -16.35 28.70
C ALA A 312 -7.02 -15.87 28.62
N GLY A 313 -6.68 -14.97 27.69
CA GLY A 313 -5.31 -14.48 27.47
C GLY A 313 -4.47 -15.39 26.58
N ALA A 314 -5.10 -16.17 25.72
CA ALA A 314 -4.48 -16.96 24.65
C ALA A 314 -4.72 -16.26 23.29
N PRO A 315 -3.76 -15.49 22.76
CA PRO A 315 -3.97 -14.68 21.56
C PRO A 315 -4.32 -15.55 20.34
N CYS A 316 -5.41 -15.20 19.67
CA CYS A 316 -5.89 -15.90 18.47
C CYS A 316 -6.72 -14.96 17.60
N ALA A 317 -7.03 -15.40 16.39
CA ALA A 317 -8.01 -14.76 15.52
C ALA A 317 -8.63 -15.77 14.56
N SER A 318 -9.93 -15.69 14.35
CA SER A 318 -10.58 -16.33 13.20
C SER A 318 -10.20 -15.61 11.91
N ILE A 319 -10.39 -16.27 10.77
CA ILE A 319 -10.06 -15.65 9.48
C ILE A 319 -11.21 -14.75 9.02
N TRP A 320 -11.02 -13.44 9.17
CA TRP A 320 -11.99 -12.43 8.77
C TRP A 320 -11.89 -12.14 7.27
N LYS A 321 -13.04 -11.97 6.61
CA LYS A 321 -13.08 -11.48 5.24
C LYS A 321 -13.00 -9.95 5.22
N VAL A 322 -12.55 -9.37 4.09
CA VAL A 322 -12.40 -7.91 3.94
C VAL A 322 -13.73 -7.19 4.19
N GLU A 323 -14.84 -7.72 3.64
CA GLU A 323 -16.19 -7.16 3.82
C GLU A 323 -16.71 -7.24 5.27
N GLU A 324 -16.14 -8.11 6.09
CA GLU A 324 -16.49 -8.23 7.50
C GLU A 324 -15.63 -7.30 8.36
N VAL A 325 -14.31 -7.26 8.09
CA VAL A 325 -13.37 -6.49 8.93
C VAL A 325 -13.59 -4.99 8.83
N ILE A 326 -14.12 -4.48 7.70
CA ILE A 326 -14.43 -3.05 7.56
C ILE A 326 -15.54 -2.58 8.51
N ASP A 327 -16.38 -3.49 8.99
CA ASP A 327 -17.46 -3.24 9.97
C ASP A 327 -17.07 -3.67 11.40
N HIS A 328 -15.84 -4.13 11.62
CA HIS A 328 -15.37 -4.55 12.93
C HIS A 328 -15.40 -3.37 13.94
N PRO A 329 -15.88 -3.57 15.19
CA PRO A 329 -16.01 -2.50 16.17
C PRO A 329 -14.72 -1.70 16.41
N GLN A 330 -13.56 -2.35 16.43
CA GLN A 330 -12.25 -1.69 16.58
C GLN A 330 -11.95 -0.77 15.40
N ILE A 331 -12.28 -1.17 14.16
CA ILE A 331 -12.06 -0.37 12.95
C ILE A 331 -12.99 0.85 12.95
N SER A 332 -14.26 0.65 13.32
CA SER A 332 -15.25 1.72 13.45
C SER A 332 -14.85 2.72 14.55
N ALA A 333 -14.47 2.24 15.72
CA ALA A 333 -14.06 3.09 16.85
C ALA A 333 -12.81 3.94 16.54
N ARG A 334 -11.94 3.45 15.66
CA ARG A 334 -10.74 4.18 15.22
C ARG A 334 -10.94 5.03 13.96
N GLY A 335 -12.10 4.97 13.31
CA GLY A 335 -12.36 5.69 12.05
C GLY A 335 -11.36 5.34 10.95
N ALA A 336 -10.88 4.08 10.93
CA ALA A 336 -9.87 3.63 9.97
C ALA A 336 -10.43 3.55 8.56
N ILE A 337 -11.72 3.26 8.42
CA ILE A 337 -12.49 3.34 7.19
C ILE A 337 -13.20 4.68 7.17
N GLN A 338 -12.99 5.44 6.10
CA GLN A 338 -13.58 6.75 5.90
C GLN A 338 -14.76 6.66 4.95
N GLU A 339 -15.82 7.36 5.27
CA GLU A 339 -17.06 7.39 4.49
C GLU A 339 -17.24 8.77 3.86
N ILE A 340 -17.65 8.80 2.61
CA ILE A 340 -18.02 10.03 1.91
C ILE A 340 -19.35 9.85 1.17
N ASP A 341 -20.18 10.89 1.20
CA ASP A 341 -21.36 10.98 0.36
C ASP A 341 -20.96 11.44 -1.04
N THR A 342 -21.41 10.73 -2.06
CA THR A 342 -21.10 11.00 -3.47
C THR A 342 -22.37 11.02 -4.31
N PRO A 343 -22.34 11.52 -5.56
CA PRO A 343 -23.49 11.40 -6.47
C PRO A 343 -23.92 9.95 -6.75
N TYR A 344 -23.10 8.98 -6.38
CA TYR A 344 -23.34 7.55 -6.59
C TYR A 344 -23.72 6.82 -5.29
N GLY A 345 -24.02 7.55 -4.21
CA GLY A 345 -24.28 7.03 -2.89
C GLY A 345 -23.09 7.16 -1.95
N ARG A 346 -23.23 6.57 -0.76
CA ARG A 346 -22.17 6.56 0.25
C ARG A 346 -21.11 5.54 -0.10
N LEU A 347 -19.85 5.97 -0.19
CA LEU A 347 -18.70 5.12 -0.48
C LEU A 347 -17.76 5.07 0.72
N ARG A 348 -17.04 3.95 0.88
CA ARG A 348 -16.10 3.69 1.97
C ARG A 348 -14.71 3.40 1.44
N PHE A 349 -13.69 4.02 2.05
CA PHE A 349 -12.29 3.90 1.64
C PHE A 349 -11.38 3.76 2.86
N ALA A 350 -10.25 3.09 2.68
CA ALA A 350 -9.22 3.05 3.71
C ALA A 350 -8.58 4.44 3.91
N GLY A 351 -8.38 4.83 5.17
CA GLY A 351 -7.67 6.04 5.55
C GLY A 351 -6.14 5.88 5.49
N SER A 352 -5.42 6.76 6.18
CA SER A 352 -3.94 6.81 6.18
C SER A 352 -3.25 5.66 6.94
N GLY A 353 -4.00 4.83 7.66
CA GLY A 353 -3.45 3.74 8.48
C GLY A 353 -2.88 4.18 9.84
N PHE A 354 -2.89 5.47 10.14
CA PHE A 354 -2.51 6.04 11.43
C PHE A 354 -3.38 7.24 11.78
N GLN A 355 -3.34 7.64 13.06
CA GLN A 355 -4.02 8.82 13.57
C GLN A 355 -3.00 9.84 14.07
N LEU A 356 -3.27 11.11 13.81
CA LEU A 356 -2.58 12.24 14.44
C LEU A 356 -3.54 12.90 15.43
N ALA A 357 -3.05 13.31 16.58
CA ALA A 357 -3.85 14.03 17.58
C ALA A 357 -4.39 15.37 17.00
N HIS A 358 -3.67 15.95 16.05
CA HIS A 358 -4.04 17.19 15.38
C HIS A 358 -3.85 17.05 13.86
N GLY A 359 -4.85 17.43 13.08
CA GLY A 359 -4.75 17.48 11.61
C GLY A 359 -4.57 16.12 10.92
N GLY A 360 -5.22 15.07 11.42
CA GLY A 360 -5.14 13.72 10.87
C GLY A 360 -5.60 13.59 9.42
N GLY A 361 -5.27 12.48 8.78
CA GLY A 361 -5.66 12.18 7.40
C GLY A 361 -7.18 12.12 7.24
N LYS A 362 -7.69 12.73 6.17
CA LYS A 362 -9.12 12.78 5.86
C LYS A 362 -9.38 12.67 4.36
N LEU A 363 -10.36 11.86 4.01
CA LEU A 363 -10.92 11.80 2.67
C LEU A 363 -12.06 12.83 2.57
N ASP A 364 -11.84 13.90 1.82
CA ASP A 364 -12.83 14.98 1.64
C ASP A 364 -13.68 14.81 0.38
N ARG A 365 -13.15 14.12 -0.64
CA ARG A 365 -13.82 13.88 -1.92
C ARG A 365 -13.37 12.59 -2.58
N MET A 366 -14.27 11.99 -3.35
CA MET A 366 -13.96 10.81 -4.17
C MET A 366 -12.92 11.15 -5.24
N ALA A 367 -12.38 10.11 -5.89
CA ALA A 367 -11.48 10.28 -7.03
C ALA A 367 -12.16 11.09 -8.14
N PRO A 368 -11.45 12.01 -8.82
CA PRO A 368 -12.03 12.92 -9.79
C PRO A 368 -12.44 12.21 -11.10
N ALA A 369 -13.49 12.70 -11.74
CA ALA A 369 -13.74 12.36 -13.14
C ALA A 369 -12.56 12.84 -14.01
N LEU A 370 -12.37 12.20 -15.15
CA LEU A 370 -11.31 12.56 -16.09
C LEU A 370 -11.49 14.02 -16.55
N SER A 371 -10.38 14.78 -16.57
CA SER A 371 -10.34 16.20 -16.99
C SER A 371 -11.18 17.16 -16.14
N ALA A 372 -11.68 16.73 -14.98
CA ALA A 372 -12.64 17.53 -14.20
C ALA A 372 -12.14 18.91 -13.77
N HIS A 373 -10.82 19.13 -13.76
CA HIS A 373 -10.22 20.39 -13.29
C HIS A 373 -9.33 21.06 -14.35
N THR A 374 -9.37 20.58 -15.60
CA THR A 374 -8.47 21.07 -16.67
C THR A 374 -8.65 22.58 -16.90
N ASP A 375 -9.88 23.06 -17.00
CA ASP A 375 -10.14 24.50 -17.26
C ASP A 375 -9.72 25.39 -16.09
N GLU A 376 -10.06 24.99 -14.88
CA GLU A 376 -9.66 25.68 -13.65
C GLU A 376 -8.14 25.82 -13.58
N VAL A 377 -7.41 24.74 -13.86
CA VAL A 377 -5.95 24.74 -13.82
C VAL A 377 -5.35 25.64 -14.89
N LEU A 378 -5.83 25.54 -16.12
CA LEU A 378 -5.36 26.40 -17.22
C LEU A 378 -5.66 27.89 -16.97
N ALA A 379 -6.86 28.20 -16.46
CA ALA A 379 -7.21 29.55 -16.07
C ALA A 379 -6.27 30.10 -14.97
N SER A 380 -5.88 29.26 -14.00
CA SER A 380 -4.92 29.65 -12.96
C SER A 380 -3.51 29.94 -13.49
N LEU A 381 -3.15 29.43 -14.67
CA LEU A 381 -1.92 29.73 -15.39
C LEU A 381 -2.04 30.94 -16.32
N GLY A 382 -3.20 31.59 -16.37
CA GLY A 382 -3.44 32.77 -17.19
C GLY A 382 -3.97 32.51 -18.60
N TYR A 383 -4.36 31.25 -18.92
CA TYR A 383 -5.04 30.96 -20.18
C TYR A 383 -6.50 31.46 -20.10
N ASP A 384 -6.89 32.29 -21.06
CA ASP A 384 -8.28 32.73 -21.20
C ASP A 384 -9.17 31.64 -21.82
N PRO A 385 -10.51 31.78 -21.79
CA PRO A 385 -11.41 30.77 -22.35
C PRO A 385 -11.17 30.46 -23.84
N ALA A 386 -10.70 31.45 -24.64
CA ALA A 386 -10.43 31.24 -26.06
C ALA A 386 -9.16 30.40 -26.26
N ALA A 387 -8.11 30.66 -25.48
CA ALA A 387 -6.90 29.86 -25.47
C ALA A 387 -7.15 28.42 -24.99
N ILE A 388 -8.01 28.22 -23.98
CA ILE A 388 -8.41 26.89 -23.52
C ILE A 388 -9.19 26.15 -24.61
N ALA A 389 -10.09 26.82 -25.30
CA ALA A 389 -10.83 26.22 -26.42
C ALA A 389 -9.90 25.83 -27.60
N ASP A 390 -8.88 26.64 -27.90
CA ASP A 390 -7.85 26.32 -28.89
C ASP A 390 -7.04 25.07 -28.49
N LEU A 391 -6.58 25.00 -27.24
CA LEU A 391 -5.86 23.83 -26.71
C LEU A 391 -6.71 22.54 -26.87
N ARG A 392 -8.00 22.61 -26.64
CA ARG A 392 -8.92 21.47 -26.86
C ARG A 392 -9.05 21.13 -28.33
N ALA A 393 -9.27 22.14 -29.21
CA ALA A 393 -9.40 21.92 -30.66
C ALA A 393 -8.15 21.28 -31.26
N ARG A 394 -6.96 21.60 -30.71
CA ARG A 394 -5.67 21.04 -31.12
C ARG A 394 -5.33 19.74 -30.39
N GLU A 395 -6.25 19.23 -29.58
CA GLU A 395 -6.09 17.98 -28.83
C GLU A 395 -4.89 17.98 -27.85
N ILE A 396 -4.61 19.13 -27.24
CA ILE A 396 -3.56 19.26 -26.19
C ILE A 396 -4.12 18.82 -24.84
N VAL A 397 -5.39 19.16 -24.55
CA VAL A 397 -6.10 18.90 -23.28
C VAL A 397 -7.42 18.19 -23.50
#